data_680768db1c201c18b7020d35908d4849
#
_entry.id   680768db1c201c18b7020d35908d4849
#
_cell.length_a   1.000
_cell.length_b   1.000
_cell.length_c   1.000
_cell.angle_alpha   90.00
_cell.angle_beta   90.00
_cell.angle_gamma   90.00
#
_symmetry.space_group_name_H-M   'P 1'
#
loop_
_entity.id
_entity.type
_entity.pdbx_description
1 polymer ?
#
loop_
_entity_poly.entity_id
_entity_poly.type
_entity_poly.pdbx_seq_one_letter_code
_entity_poly.pdbx_strand_id
1 'polypeptide(L)'
;GLIQTLPQTVNGEGSIVVQNPHATAIFGKLIVQFAESSEPMAIRYFYIPAKQSLELFRTPSGRFQIQILTLDKPIAYVSPIFTVPLYSTNRVIQKADWAFPHAPETVF
;
A
#
# COMPACT_ATOMS: atom_id res chain seq x y z
N GLY A 1 2.21 8.48 -20.21
CA GLY A 1 2.74 7.99 -18.99
C GLY A 1 1.94 6.85 -18.40
N LEU A 2 2.56 6.17 -17.49
CA LEU A 2 1.92 5.06 -16.84
C LEU A 2 0.96 5.55 -15.75
N ILE A 3 -0.14 4.86 -15.62
CA ILE A 3 -1.05 5.08 -14.50
C ILE A 3 -0.40 4.46 -13.26
N GLN A 4 -0.05 5.30 -12.30
CA GLN A 4 0.60 4.84 -11.08
C GLN A 4 -0.37 4.27 -10.06
N THR A 5 -1.64 4.63 -10.16
CA THR A 5 -2.69 4.08 -9.30
C THR A 5 -3.88 3.69 -10.14
N LEU A 6 -4.54 2.60 -9.76
CA LEU A 6 -5.84 2.25 -10.29
C LEU A 6 -6.93 2.92 -9.46
N PRO A 7 -8.13 3.13 -10.03
CA PRO A 7 -9.23 3.71 -9.27
C PRO A 7 -9.50 2.90 -8.01
N GLN A 8 -9.69 3.59 -6.90
CA GLN A 8 -10.03 2.93 -5.65
C GLN A 8 -11.54 2.76 -5.53
N THR A 9 -11.93 1.71 -4.83
CA THR A 9 -13.33 1.37 -4.65
C THR A 9 -14.00 2.14 -3.52
N VAL A 10 -13.20 2.71 -2.59
CA VAL A 10 -13.69 3.44 -1.43
C VAL A 10 -12.91 4.75 -1.34
N ASN A 11 -13.62 5.83 -1.03
CA ASN A 11 -13.04 7.16 -0.90
C ASN A 11 -13.07 7.65 0.54
N GLY A 12 -12.09 8.45 0.90
CA GLY A 12 -12.00 9.12 2.18
C GLY A 12 -11.19 10.39 2.08
N GLU A 13 -10.78 10.95 3.21
CA GLU A 13 -10.05 12.22 3.26
C GLU A 13 -8.57 12.05 3.64
N GLY A 14 -8.17 10.85 4.03
CA GLY A 14 -6.80 10.60 4.42
C GLY A 14 -5.86 10.47 3.24
N SER A 15 -4.57 10.44 3.54
CA SER A 15 -3.58 10.11 2.54
C SER A 15 -2.45 9.28 3.13
N ILE A 16 -1.86 8.45 2.29
CA ILE A 16 -0.72 7.61 2.65
C ILE A 16 0.39 7.92 1.65
N VAL A 17 1.56 8.28 2.16
CA VAL A 17 2.75 8.43 1.31
C VAL A 17 3.54 7.14 1.40
N VAL A 18 3.69 6.45 0.28
CA VAL A 18 4.49 5.23 0.22
C VAL A 18 5.83 5.57 -0.42
N GLN A 19 6.89 5.33 0.30
CA GLN A 19 8.26 5.59 -0.14
C GLN A 19 8.89 4.29 -0.59
N ASN A 20 9.38 4.26 -1.83
CA ASN A 20 10.10 3.11 -2.36
C ASN A 20 11.61 3.33 -2.21
N PRO A 21 12.27 2.68 -1.24
CA PRO A 21 13.73 2.85 -1.06
C PRO A 21 14.54 1.91 -1.96
N HIS A 22 13.88 1.04 -2.70
CA HIS A 22 14.57 0.02 -3.49
C HIS A 22 15.18 0.60 -4.76
N ALA A 23 16.22 -0.06 -5.25
CA ALA A 23 16.87 0.31 -6.51
C ALA A 23 16.06 -0.16 -7.73
N THR A 24 14.92 -0.77 -7.53
CA THR A 24 14.00 -1.22 -8.57
C THR A 24 12.60 -0.71 -8.27
N ALA A 25 11.75 -0.68 -9.29
CA ALA A 25 10.35 -0.35 -9.10
C ALA A 25 9.62 -1.41 -8.28
N ILE A 26 8.54 -1.03 -7.66
CA ILE A 26 7.67 -1.95 -6.92
C ILE A 26 6.23 -1.81 -7.40
N PHE A 27 5.52 -2.93 -7.39
CA PHE A 27 4.06 -2.93 -7.38
C PHE A 27 3.57 -3.02 -5.95
N GLY A 28 2.45 -2.36 -5.66
CA GLY A 28 1.87 -2.41 -4.34
C GLY A 28 0.36 -2.55 -4.39
N LYS A 29 -0.19 -3.01 -3.28
CA LYS A 29 -1.62 -2.95 -3.06
C LYS A 29 -1.92 -2.54 -1.63
N LEU A 30 -2.91 -1.69 -1.50
CA LEU A 30 -3.42 -1.22 -0.21
C LEU A 30 -4.59 -2.11 0.17
N ILE A 31 -4.45 -2.78 1.32
CA ILE A 31 -5.42 -3.75 1.81
C ILE A 31 -6.09 -3.17 3.03
N VAL A 32 -7.41 -3.10 3.02
CA VAL A 32 -8.18 -2.67 4.17
C VAL A 32 -8.46 -3.86 5.08
N GLN A 33 -8.32 -3.65 6.40
CA GLN A 33 -8.56 -4.66 7.42
C GLN A 33 -9.90 -4.37 8.06
N PHE A 34 -10.91 -5.19 7.77
CA PHE A 34 -12.23 -5.04 8.39
C PHE A 34 -12.26 -5.79 9.71
N ALA A 35 -12.67 -5.10 10.77
CA ALA A 35 -12.70 -5.71 12.10
C ALA A 35 -13.64 -6.91 12.19
N GLU A 36 -14.72 -6.88 11.42
CA GLU A 36 -15.75 -7.91 11.48
C GLU A 36 -15.75 -8.85 10.28
N SER A 37 -14.87 -8.60 9.33
CA SER A 37 -14.75 -9.44 8.14
C SER A 37 -13.59 -10.39 8.29
N SER A 38 -13.77 -11.59 7.83
CA SER A 38 -12.69 -12.57 7.80
C SER A 38 -11.70 -12.33 6.67
N GLU A 39 -12.07 -11.54 5.67
CA GLU A 39 -11.23 -11.38 4.48
C GLU A 39 -10.83 -9.93 4.24
N PRO A 40 -9.55 -9.61 4.35
CA PRO A 40 -9.03 -8.31 3.93
C PRO A 40 -9.27 -8.11 2.44
N MET A 41 -9.48 -6.87 2.03
CA MET A 41 -9.76 -6.54 0.65
C MET A 41 -8.81 -5.48 0.15
N ALA A 42 -8.22 -5.71 -1.02
CA ALA A 42 -7.42 -4.70 -1.69
C ALA A 42 -8.33 -3.64 -2.27
N ILE A 43 -8.07 -2.38 -1.93
CA ILE A 43 -8.87 -1.25 -2.41
C ILE A 43 -8.11 -0.39 -3.41
N ARG A 44 -6.81 -0.58 -3.53
CA ARG A 44 -6.00 0.20 -4.46
C ARG A 44 -4.76 -0.58 -4.85
N TYR A 45 -4.39 -0.47 -6.13
CA TYR A 45 -3.15 -1.01 -6.68
C TYR A 45 -2.30 0.15 -7.20
N PHE A 46 -0.98 0.05 -7.03
CA PHE A 46 -0.10 1.15 -7.43
C PHE A 46 1.27 0.64 -7.86
N TYR A 47 2.00 1.53 -8.54
CA TYR A 47 3.34 1.29 -9.03
C TYR A 47 4.21 2.47 -8.64
N ILE A 48 5.38 2.21 -8.09
CA ILE A 48 6.32 3.26 -7.69
C ILE A 48 7.67 2.96 -8.31
N PRO A 49 8.20 3.86 -9.16
CA PRO A 49 9.55 3.71 -9.68
C PRO A 49 10.60 3.66 -8.58
N ALA A 50 11.79 3.17 -8.93
CA ALA A 50 12.90 3.08 -7.99
C ALA A 50 13.19 4.43 -7.31
N LYS A 51 13.38 4.40 -6.00
CA LYS A 51 13.77 5.56 -5.19
C LYS A 51 12.77 6.72 -5.19
N GLN A 52 11.53 6.46 -5.60
CA GLN A 52 10.48 7.48 -5.63
C GLN A 52 9.42 7.21 -4.58
N SER A 53 8.55 8.20 -4.39
CA SER A 53 7.42 8.11 -3.48
C SER A 53 6.13 8.37 -4.25
N LEU A 54 5.03 7.83 -3.74
CA LEU A 54 3.70 8.03 -4.28
C LEU A 54 2.76 8.35 -3.14
N GLU A 55 1.90 9.33 -3.34
CA GLU A 55 0.87 9.66 -2.37
C GLU A 55 -0.46 9.03 -2.79
N LEU A 56 -1.05 8.24 -1.91
CA LEU A 56 -2.35 7.61 -2.12
C LEU A 56 -3.40 8.54 -1.49
N PHE A 57 -3.99 9.37 -2.34
CA PHE A 57 -4.99 10.35 -1.92
C PHE A 57 -6.34 9.69 -1.66
N ARG A 58 -7.22 10.39 -0.96
CA ARG A 58 -8.59 9.97 -0.74
C ARG A 58 -8.71 8.59 -0.10
N THR A 59 -7.82 8.33 0.82
CA THR A 59 -7.85 7.06 1.56
C THR A 59 -8.84 7.19 2.71
N PRO A 60 -9.76 6.24 2.88
CA PRO A 60 -10.67 6.27 4.02
C PRO A 60 -9.92 6.05 5.33
N SER A 61 -10.52 6.49 6.42
CA SER A 61 -10.01 6.12 7.75
C SER A 61 -10.17 4.62 7.97
N GLY A 62 -9.31 4.04 8.77
CA GLY A 62 -9.38 2.64 9.06
C GLY A 62 -8.03 2.02 9.28
N ARG A 63 -8.01 0.69 9.30
CA ARG A 63 -6.80 -0.10 9.46
C ARG A 63 -6.42 -0.69 8.12
N PHE A 64 -5.14 -0.58 7.79
CA PHE A 64 -4.63 -0.99 6.49
C PHE A 64 -3.35 -1.77 6.61
N GLN A 65 -3.04 -2.48 5.54
CA GLN A 65 -1.76 -3.15 5.34
C GLN A 65 -1.36 -2.94 3.89
N ILE A 66 -0.08 -2.76 3.64
CA ILE A 66 0.44 -2.65 2.28
C ILE A 66 1.22 -3.90 1.96
N GLN A 67 0.96 -4.46 0.79
CA GLN A 67 1.72 -5.55 0.23
C GLN A 67 2.46 -5.05 -1.00
N ILE A 68 3.73 -5.34 -1.11
CA ILE A 68 4.53 -4.93 -2.27
C ILE A 68 5.19 -6.14 -2.92
N LEU A 69 5.46 -5.98 -4.21
CA LEU A 69 6.23 -6.92 -4.99
C LEU A 69 7.37 -6.17 -5.65
N THR A 70 8.60 -6.59 -5.39
CA THR A 70 9.77 -6.03 -6.05
C THR A 70 9.92 -6.65 -7.43
N LEU A 71 10.31 -5.83 -8.44
CA LEU A 71 10.29 -6.28 -9.82
C LEU A 71 11.59 -6.93 -10.29
N ASP A 72 12.70 -6.69 -9.61
CA ASP A 72 13.97 -7.33 -9.94
C ASP A 72 14.00 -8.79 -9.50
N LYS A 73 13.46 -9.05 -8.33
CA LYS A 73 13.25 -10.38 -7.78
C LYS A 73 11.82 -10.42 -7.29
N PRO A 74 10.97 -11.29 -7.81
CA PRO A 74 9.54 -11.25 -7.48
C PRO A 74 9.28 -11.75 -6.06
N ILE A 75 9.77 -11.01 -5.09
CA ILE A 75 9.58 -11.28 -3.67
C ILE A 75 8.52 -10.31 -3.16
N ALA A 76 7.51 -10.85 -2.52
CA ALA A 76 6.47 -10.06 -1.89
C ALA A 76 6.82 -9.78 -0.43
N TYR A 77 6.55 -8.57 -0.01
CA TYR A 77 6.72 -8.14 1.39
C TYR A 77 5.42 -7.51 1.86
N VAL A 78 5.24 -7.52 3.16
CA VAL A 78 4.02 -6.98 3.77
C VAL A 78 4.39 -6.05 4.92
N SER A 79 3.67 -4.94 5.02
CA SER A 79 3.84 -4.01 6.12
C SER A 79 3.16 -4.52 7.39
N PRO A 80 3.54 -4.00 8.57
CA PRO A 80 2.66 -4.09 9.72
C PRO A 80 1.32 -3.42 9.41
N ILE A 81 0.29 -3.80 10.16
CA ILE A 81 -1.01 -3.12 10.06
C ILE A 81 -0.87 -1.72 10.67
N PHE A 82 -1.38 -0.72 9.96
CA PHE A 82 -1.34 0.66 10.42
C PHE A 82 -2.71 1.30 10.31
N THR A 83 -2.87 2.43 10.95
CA THR A 83 -4.15 3.15 11.02
C THR A 83 -4.08 4.47 10.27
N VAL A 84 -5.10 4.73 9.47
CA VAL A 84 -5.37 6.08 8.94
C VAL A 84 -6.45 6.67 9.84
N PRO A 85 -6.12 7.72 10.61
CA PRO A 85 -7.07 8.26 11.60
C PRO A 85 -8.27 8.93 10.95
N LEU A 86 -9.39 8.92 11.66
CA LEU A 86 -10.60 9.61 11.26
C LEU A 86 -10.36 11.13 11.34
N TYR A 87 -10.82 11.87 10.34
CA TYR A 87 -10.70 13.32 10.25
C TYR A 87 -9.26 13.84 10.31
N SER A 88 -8.29 13.02 9.97
CA SER A 88 -6.91 13.45 9.94
C SER A 88 -6.59 14.14 8.62
N THR A 89 -5.94 15.29 8.71
CA THR A 89 -5.33 15.94 7.55
C THR A 89 -3.87 15.55 7.40
N ASN A 90 -3.33 14.81 8.36
CA ASN A 90 -1.94 14.40 8.32
C ASN A 90 -1.74 13.24 7.36
N ARG A 91 -0.60 13.24 6.70
CA ARG A 91 -0.19 12.13 5.86
C ARG A 91 0.38 11.02 6.72
N VAL A 92 -0.03 9.80 6.44
CA VAL A 92 0.59 8.60 7.01
C VAL A 92 1.73 8.20 6.10
N ILE A 93 2.95 8.15 6.62
CA ILE A 93 4.13 7.85 5.81
C ILE A 93 4.53 6.39 6.05
N GLN A 94 4.66 5.64 4.95
CA GLN A 94 5.08 4.25 4.99
C GLN A 94 6.30 4.07 4.08
N LYS A 95 7.41 3.66 4.66
CA LYS A 95 8.61 3.34 3.90
C LYS A 95 8.60 1.85 3.57
N ALA A 96 8.67 1.52 2.30
CA ALA A 96 8.50 0.15 1.81
C ALA A 96 9.81 -0.66 1.93
N ASP A 97 10.37 -0.71 3.15
CA ASP A 97 11.58 -1.46 3.47
C ASP A 97 11.29 -2.64 4.39
N TRP A 98 10.06 -3.09 4.41
CA TRP A 98 9.66 -4.18 5.31
C TRP A 98 10.42 -5.46 4.99
N ALA A 99 10.92 -6.10 6.05
CA ALA A 99 11.74 -7.29 5.94
C ALA A 99 10.94 -8.59 6.05
N PHE A 100 9.62 -8.49 6.12
CA PHE A 100 8.77 -9.67 6.31
C PHE A 100 8.27 -10.18 4.96
N PRO A 101 8.84 -11.27 4.43
CA PRO A 101 8.35 -11.83 3.18
C PRO A 101 6.95 -12.38 3.36
N HIS A 102 6.15 -12.24 2.33
CA HIS A 102 4.79 -12.76 2.30
C HIS A 102 4.78 -14.05 1.50
N ALA A 103 3.86 -14.96 1.85
CA ALA A 103 3.80 -16.24 1.15
C ALA A 103 3.47 -16.04 -0.34
N PRO A 104 4.14 -16.79 -1.24
CA PRO A 104 3.97 -16.58 -2.67
C PRO A 104 2.53 -16.68 -3.17
N GLU A 105 1.74 -17.55 -2.59
CA GLU A 105 0.35 -17.76 -3.01
C GLU A 105 -0.56 -16.60 -2.67
N THR A 106 -0.10 -15.67 -1.86
CA THR A 106 -0.87 -14.49 -1.49
C THR A 106 -0.45 -13.26 -2.28
N VAL A 107 0.44 -13.41 -3.21
CA VAL A 107 0.94 -12.32 -4.03
C VAL A 107 -0.10 -11.93 -5.07
N PHE A 108 -0.01 -10.75 -5.53
CA PHE A 108 -0.76 -10.06 -6.57
C PHE A 108 -1.50 -10.89 -7.59
#